data_c9f4f89edd070a0012120f78dfb7cc0f
#
_entry.id   c9f4f89edd070a0012120f78dfb7cc0f
#
_cell.length_a   1.000
_cell.length_b   1.000
_cell.length_c   1.000
_cell.angle_alpha   90.00
_cell.angle_beta   90.00
_cell.angle_gamma   90.00
#
_symmetry.space_group_name_H-M   'P 1'
#
loop_
_entity.id
_entity.type
_entity.pdbx_description
1 polymer ?
#
loop_
_entity_poly.entity_id
_entity_poly.type
_entity_poly.pdbx_seq_one_letter_code
_entity_poly.pdbx_strand_id
1 'polypeptide(L)'
;MKPLFRGILAGLLVWPWLLLAEPEATVETGVNEDVQNLKQQVLELNRDLFMLEEELLFPSNTQVSVFVSMDVGEFFQLDTVQVKIDGKEVADYLYTRRELDALVRGGVQRIHIGNLRSGEHELVAFFTGKGPQGRDYKRGATTRIQKGLGPKYVELKIVDQTRNFQPEFDIKEW
;
A
#
# COMPACT_ATOMS: atom_id res chain seq x y z
N MET A 1 47.39 45.13 83.15
CA MET A 1 48.36 43.96 83.20
C MET A 1 48.14 43.17 81.91
N LYS A 2 49.22 43.15 81.12
CA LYS A 2 49.40 42.26 79.92
C LYS A 2 49.50 40.81 80.42
N PRO A 3 49.39 39.75 79.51
CA PRO A 3 50.00 39.62 78.20
C PRO A 3 49.08 38.90 77.17
N LEU A 4 49.31 39.15 75.85
CA LEU A 4 50.00 38.38 74.81
C LEU A 4 49.73 36.88 74.75
N PHE A 5 49.16 36.40 73.61
CA PHE A 5 49.60 35.20 72.86
C PHE A 5 48.88 35.25 71.51
N ARG A 6 49.50 35.50 70.46
CA ARG A 6 50.33 34.84 69.46
C ARG A 6 49.69 33.60 68.86
N GLY A 7 49.33 33.66 67.59
CA GLY A 7 49.74 32.69 66.60
C GLY A 7 48.73 31.72 66.08
N ILE A 8 48.67 31.72 64.85
CA ILE A 8 48.72 30.62 63.89
C ILE A 8 47.70 30.78 62.82
N LEU A 9 48.25 31.22 61.72
CA LEU A 9 47.68 31.20 60.37
C LEU A 9 47.63 29.78 59.90
N ALA A 10 46.42 29.18 59.69
CA ALA A 10 46.27 27.92 59.00
C ALA A 10 45.55 28.21 57.70
N GLY A 11 46.34 28.26 56.61
CA GLY A 11 45.87 28.35 55.23
C GLY A 11 45.19 27.08 54.84
N LEU A 12 43.91 27.15 54.54
CA LEU A 12 43.18 26.11 53.84
C LEU A 12 43.35 26.32 52.33
N LEU A 13 44.22 25.52 51.76
CA LEU A 13 44.35 25.29 50.30
C LEU A 13 43.08 24.58 49.86
N VAL A 14 42.13 25.34 49.33
CA VAL A 14 41.01 24.76 48.56
C VAL A 14 41.54 24.44 47.19
N TRP A 15 41.75 23.15 46.96
CA TRP A 15 42.07 22.62 45.63
C TRP A 15 40.80 22.62 44.81
N PRO A 16 40.72 23.34 43.67
CA PRO A 16 39.60 23.22 42.77
C PRO A 16 39.74 21.89 42.04
N TRP A 17 38.86 20.95 42.35
CA TRP A 17 38.64 19.74 41.57
C TRP A 17 38.03 20.17 40.25
N LEU A 18 38.86 20.31 39.23
CA LEU A 18 38.41 20.41 37.84
C LEU A 18 37.74 19.08 37.48
N LEU A 19 36.40 19.05 37.52
CA LEU A 19 35.63 18.02 36.84
C LEU A 19 35.83 18.21 35.35
N LEU A 20 36.71 17.38 34.77
CA LEU A 20 36.68 17.10 33.35
C LEU A 20 35.38 16.39 33.03
N ALA A 21 34.40 17.11 32.56
CA ALA A 21 33.24 16.56 31.89
C ALA A 21 33.71 16.08 30.52
N GLU A 22 33.85 14.78 30.35
CA GLU A 22 34.05 14.18 29.03
C GLU A 22 32.81 14.43 28.18
N PRO A 23 32.96 14.87 26.93
CA PRO A 23 31.83 14.99 26.00
C PRO A 23 31.54 13.62 25.38
N GLU A 24 30.81 12.74 26.07
CA GLU A 24 30.36 11.46 25.50
C GLU A 24 29.11 11.60 24.58
N ALA A 25 28.60 12.80 24.37
CA ALA A 25 27.32 12.97 23.68
C ALA A 25 27.39 13.09 22.15
N THR A 26 28.57 13.18 21.54
CA THR A 26 28.70 13.45 20.10
C THR A 26 28.82 12.22 19.22
N VAL A 27 29.22 11.07 19.76
CA VAL A 27 29.40 9.84 18.97
C VAL A 27 28.11 9.08 18.77
N GLU A 28 27.20 9.06 19.76
CA GLU A 28 25.91 8.37 19.64
C GLU A 28 24.94 9.05 18.67
N THR A 29 25.00 10.38 18.54
CA THR A 29 24.14 11.12 17.61
C THR A 29 24.54 10.85 16.16
N GLY A 30 25.84 10.80 15.85
CA GLY A 30 26.33 10.50 14.52
C GLY A 30 26.01 9.08 14.07
N VAL A 31 26.16 8.09 14.94
CA VAL A 31 25.83 6.69 14.63
C VAL A 31 24.32 6.50 14.40
N ASN A 32 23.48 7.18 15.17
CA ASN A 32 22.03 7.14 14.96
C ASN A 32 21.60 7.77 13.62
N GLU A 33 22.21 8.87 13.23
CA GLU A 33 21.97 9.51 11.91
C GLU A 33 22.42 8.60 10.78
N ASP A 34 23.59 8.00 10.88
CA ASP A 34 24.11 7.05 9.88
C ASP A 34 23.21 5.81 9.76
N VAL A 35 22.73 5.27 10.86
CA VAL A 35 21.79 4.14 10.86
C VAL A 35 20.46 4.53 10.22
N GLN A 36 19.94 5.73 10.49
CA GLN A 36 18.70 6.19 9.85
C GLN A 36 18.88 6.41 8.35
N ASN A 37 20.02 7.01 7.94
CA ASN A 37 20.37 7.20 6.54
C ASN A 37 20.52 5.86 5.81
N LEU A 38 21.20 4.89 6.43
CA LEU A 38 21.34 3.54 5.88
C LEU A 38 19.99 2.84 5.73
N LYS A 39 19.13 2.97 6.73
CA LYS A 39 17.77 2.42 6.67
C LYS A 39 16.95 3.03 5.51
N GLN A 40 17.04 4.34 5.30
CA GLN A 40 16.41 5.00 4.17
C GLN A 40 16.95 4.49 2.83
N GLN A 41 18.26 4.39 2.69
CA GLN A 41 18.90 3.86 1.47
C GLN A 41 18.47 2.41 1.17
N VAL A 42 18.37 1.57 2.20
CA VAL A 42 17.87 0.19 2.04
C VAL A 42 16.42 0.16 1.60
N LEU A 43 15.56 1.02 2.15
CA LEU A 43 14.15 1.10 1.74
C LEU A 43 14.02 1.60 0.29
N GLU A 44 14.81 2.58 -0.10
CA GLU A 44 14.85 3.11 -1.47
C GLU A 44 15.36 2.06 -2.46
N LEU A 45 16.46 1.38 -2.13
CA LEU A 45 16.99 0.28 -2.95
C LEU A 45 15.97 -0.86 -3.11
N ASN A 46 15.29 -1.26 -2.04
CA ASN A 46 14.26 -2.29 -2.12
C ASN A 46 13.10 -1.87 -3.02
N ARG A 47 12.70 -0.59 -2.97
CA ARG A 47 11.68 -0.05 -3.85
C ARG A 47 12.13 -0.09 -5.32
N ASP A 48 13.35 0.33 -5.59
CA ASP A 48 13.90 0.35 -6.95
C ASP A 48 14.04 -1.06 -7.52
N LEU A 49 14.48 -2.02 -6.70
CA LEU A 49 14.52 -3.44 -7.08
C LEU A 49 13.13 -3.98 -7.41
N PHE A 50 12.13 -3.66 -6.61
CA PHE A 50 10.74 -4.06 -6.87
C PHE A 50 10.21 -3.48 -8.19
N MET A 51 10.50 -2.19 -8.47
CA MET A 51 10.11 -1.55 -9.73
C MET A 51 10.79 -2.20 -10.93
N LEU A 52 12.09 -2.50 -10.84
CA LEU A 52 12.83 -3.17 -11.90
C LEU A 52 12.31 -4.61 -12.13
N GLU A 53 11.98 -5.32 -11.08
CA GLU A 53 11.40 -6.66 -11.17
C GLU A 53 10.04 -6.61 -11.88
N GLU A 54 9.16 -5.66 -11.53
CA GLU A 54 7.85 -5.49 -12.17
C GLU A 54 8.01 -5.13 -13.65
N GLU A 55 8.96 -4.26 -14.00
CA GLU A 55 9.22 -3.86 -15.39
C GLU A 55 9.78 -5.02 -16.24
N LEU A 56 10.63 -5.86 -15.67
CA LEU A 56 11.17 -7.03 -16.36
C LEU A 56 10.14 -8.15 -16.53
N LEU A 57 9.28 -8.38 -15.52
CA LEU A 57 8.26 -9.41 -15.56
C LEU A 57 7.04 -9.01 -16.41
N PHE A 58 6.69 -7.72 -16.40
CA PHE A 58 5.51 -7.20 -17.09
C PHE A 58 5.85 -6.00 -17.96
N PRO A 59 6.56 -6.21 -19.07
CA PRO A 59 6.89 -5.13 -19.99
C PRO A 59 5.64 -4.39 -20.46
N SER A 60 5.71 -3.07 -20.59
CA SER A 60 4.57 -2.21 -20.91
C SER A 60 3.85 -2.61 -22.20
N ASN A 61 4.56 -3.16 -23.17
CA ASN A 61 3.99 -3.61 -24.44
C ASN A 61 3.09 -4.84 -24.32
N THR A 62 3.27 -5.67 -23.29
CA THR A 62 2.41 -6.84 -23.06
C THR A 62 1.54 -6.70 -21.80
N GLN A 63 1.80 -5.72 -20.96
CA GLN A 63 1.14 -5.57 -19.68
C GLN A 63 -0.38 -5.40 -19.82
N VAL A 64 -1.11 -6.13 -18.98
CA VAL A 64 -2.52 -5.92 -18.68
C VAL A 64 -2.70 -5.87 -17.17
N SER A 65 -3.45 -4.89 -16.68
CA SER A 65 -3.79 -4.77 -15.25
C SER A 65 -5.29 -4.66 -15.09
N VAL A 66 -5.84 -5.43 -14.13
CA VAL A 66 -7.27 -5.41 -13.81
C VAL A 66 -7.48 -4.84 -12.43
N PHE A 67 -8.35 -3.86 -12.34
CA PHE A 67 -8.70 -3.15 -11.13
C PHE A 67 -10.16 -3.38 -10.77
N VAL A 68 -10.46 -3.30 -9.48
CA VAL A 68 -11.83 -3.29 -8.95
C VAL A 68 -12.06 -1.99 -8.23
N SER A 69 -13.18 -1.35 -8.52
CA SER A 69 -13.70 -0.19 -7.81
C SER A 69 -15.16 -0.40 -7.42
N MET A 70 -15.58 0.20 -6.33
CA MET A 70 -16.95 0.13 -5.83
C MET A 70 -17.50 1.53 -5.59
N ASP A 71 -18.68 1.77 -6.15
CA ASP A 71 -19.49 2.94 -5.88
C ASP A 71 -20.88 2.44 -5.47
N VAL A 72 -20.91 1.70 -4.36
CA VAL A 72 -22.14 1.10 -3.82
C VAL A 72 -22.39 1.67 -2.43
N GLY A 73 -23.66 2.03 -2.18
CA GLY A 73 -24.10 2.51 -0.88
C GLY A 73 -24.38 1.36 0.07
N GLU A 74 -25.61 0.81 0.04
CA GLU A 74 -26.09 -0.14 1.04
C GLU A 74 -26.60 -1.47 0.45
N PHE A 75 -26.66 -1.58 -0.89
CA PHE A 75 -27.43 -2.66 -1.52
C PHE A 75 -26.62 -3.90 -1.87
N PHE A 76 -25.28 -3.82 -1.88
CA PHE A 76 -24.45 -4.97 -2.24
C PHE A 76 -23.19 -5.06 -1.39
N GLN A 77 -23.02 -6.20 -0.76
CA GLN A 77 -21.78 -6.56 -0.06
C GLN A 77 -21.04 -7.58 -0.91
N LEU A 78 -19.92 -7.18 -1.49
CA LEU A 78 -19.08 -8.03 -2.31
C LEU A 78 -18.35 -9.07 -1.44
N ASP A 79 -18.37 -10.34 -1.85
CA ASP A 79 -17.61 -11.42 -1.21
C ASP A 79 -16.41 -11.80 -2.08
N THR A 80 -16.62 -12.11 -3.37
CA THR A 80 -15.54 -12.53 -4.27
C THR A 80 -15.63 -11.89 -5.64
N VAL A 81 -14.45 -11.71 -6.26
CA VAL A 81 -14.32 -11.37 -7.69
C VAL A 81 -13.43 -12.39 -8.37
N GLN A 82 -13.94 -13.06 -9.39
CA GLN A 82 -13.19 -13.98 -10.24
C GLN A 82 -13.08 -13.40 -11.65
N VAL A 83 -11.88 -13.39 -12.21
CA VAL A 83 -11.62 -12.87 -13.56
C VAL A 83 -11.04 -13.95 -14.44
N LYS A 84 -11.56 -14.05 -15.65
CA LYS A 84 -11.04 -14.91 -16.73
C LYS A 84 -10.71 -14.07 -17.95
N ILE A 85 -9.60 -14.37 -18.58
CA ILE A 85 -9.23 -13.81 -19.89
C ILE A 85 -9.04 -14.99 -20.84
N ASP A 86 -9.71 -14.95 -21.98
CA ASP A 86 -9.74 -16.02 -22.97
C ASP A 86 -10.07 -17.41 -22.37
N GLY A 87 -11.00 -17.43 -21.43
CA GLY A 87 -11.41 -18.66 -20.71
C GLY A 87 -10.44 -19.12 -19.62
N LYS A 88 -9.25 -18.53 -19.50
CA LYS A 88 -8.28 -18.84 -18.45
C LYS A 88 -8.53 -17.96 -17.23
N GLU A 89 -8.62 -18.58 -16.06
CA GLU A 89 -8.70 -17.85 -14.79
C GLU A 89 -7.37 -17.14 -14.50
N VAL A 90 -7.44 -15.83 -14.29
CA VAL A 90 -6.28 -14.97 -14.02
C VAL A 90 -6.31 -14.35 -12.64
N ALA A 91 -7.48 -14.23 -12.03
CA ALA A 91 -7.64 -13.77 -10.65
C ALA A 91 -8.86 -14.41 -10.01
N ASP A 92 -8.74 -14.78 -8.75
CA ASP A 92 -9.82 -15.16 -7.85
C ASP A 92 -9.53 -14.53 -6.48
N TYR A 93 -10.35 -13.57 -6.08
CA TYR A 93 -10.09 -12.73 -4.90
C TYR A 93 -11.27 -12.74 -3.94
N LEU A 94 -11.00 -13.11 -2.68
CA LEU A 94 -11.96 -13.08 -1.58
C LEU A 94 -11.73 -11.85 -0.73
N TYR A 95 -12.75 -11.02 -0.59
CA TYR A 95 -12.68 -9.75 0.11
C TYR A 95 -12.89 -9.89 1.62
N THR A 96 -12.05 -9.22 2.38
CA THR A 96 -12.26 -9.00 3.80
C THR A 96 -13.11 -7.75 4.03
N ARG A 97 -13.75 -7.65 5.20
CA ARG A 97 -14.52 -6.44 5.57
C ARG A 97 -13.71 -5.15 5.47
N ARG A 98 -12.45 -5.21 5.88
CA ARG A 98 -11.55 -4.04 5.86
C ARG A 98 -11.27 -3.54 4.42
N GLU A 99 -11.10 -4.46 3.50
CA GLU A 99 -10.88 -4.13 2.08
C GLU A 99 -12.15 -3.59 1.44
N LEU A 100 -13.30 -4.16 1.76
CA LEU A 100 -14.59 -3.63 1.32
C LEU A 100 -14.82 -2.20 1.81
N ASP A 101 -14.54 -1.93 3.08
CA ASP A 101 -14.64 -0.58 3.64
C ASP A 101 -13.72 0.41 2.92
N ALA A 102 -12.56 -0.04 2.44
CA ALA A 102 -11.65 0.79 1.65
C ALA A 102 -12.19 1.05 0.24
N LEU A 103 -12.76 0.03 -0.43
CA LEU A 103 -13.38 0.16 -1.75
C LEU A 103 -14.58 1.11 -1.72
N VAL A 104 -15.48 0.97 -0.73
CA VAL A 104 -16.66 1.84 -0.54
C VAL A 104 -16.27 3.30 -0.31
N ARG A 105 -15.11 3.56 0.29
CA ARG A 105 -14.55 4.93 0.44
C ARG A 105 -13.89 5.48 -0.81
N GLY A 106 -14.03 4.80 -1.95
CA GLY A 106 -13.44 5.20 -3.23
C GLY A 106 -12.04 4.61 -3.47
N GLY A 107 -11.65 3.59 -2.71
CA GLY A 107 -10.43 2.83 -3.00
C GLY A 107 -10.55 2.07 -4.31
N VAL A 108 -9.41 1.89 -4.97
CA VAL A 108 -9.29 1.06 -6.18
C VAL A 108 -8.23 0.01 -5.90
N GLN A 109 -8.56 -1.26 -6.13
CA GLN A 109 -7.65 -2.36 -5.89
C GLN A 109 -7.24 -3.02 -7.21
N ARG A 110 -5.94 -3.21 -7.43
CA ARG A 110 -5.41 -4.02 -8.50
C ARG A 110 -5.48 -5.49 -8.08
N ILE A 111 -6.30 -6.27 -8.77
CA ILE A 111 -6.48 -7.71 -8.49
C ILE A 111 -5.67 -8.61 -9.42
N HIS A 112 -5.22 -8.08 -10.56
CA HIS A 112 -4.39 -8.81 -11.51
C HIS A 112 -3.41 -7.89 -12.22
N ILE A 113 -2.20 -8.41 -12.44
CA ILE A 113 -1.22 -7.91 -13.39
C ILE A 113 -0.65 -9.11 -14.15
N GLY A 114 -0.56 -8.99 -15.45
CA GLY A 114 -0.06 -10.10 -16.28
C GLY A 114 0.33 -9.62 -17.66
N ASN A 115 0.76 -10.57 -18.47
CA ASN A 115 1.11 -10.36 -19.87
C ASN A 115 0.01 -10.85 -20.79
N LEU A 116 -0.40 -10.02 -21.73
CA LEU A 116 -1.39 -10.31 -22.73
C LEU A 116 -0.83 -9.91 -24.11
N ARG A 117 -0.98 -10.76 -25.11
CA ARG A 117 -0.53 -10.46 -26.48
C ARG A 117 -1.38 -9.35 -27.08
N SER A 118 -0.86 -8.66 -28.08
CA SER A 118 -1.66 -7.70 -28.84
C SER A 118 -2.75 -8.42 -29.62
N GLY A 119 -3.95 -7.88 -29.64
CA GLY A 119 -5.13 -8.47 -30.27
C GLY A 119 -6.41 -8.26 -29.48
N GLU A 120 -7.47 -8.93 -29.93
CA GLU A 120 -8.76 -8.97 -29.25
C GLU A 120 -8.79 -10.14 -28.26
N HIS A 121 -9.26 -9.87 -27.04
CA HIS A 121 -9.35 -10.84 -25.96
C HIS A 121 -10.72 -10.71 -25.28
N GLU A 122 -11.26 -11.85 -24.84
CA GLU A 122 -12.49 -11.87 -24.05
C GLU A 122 -12.16 -11.82 -22.56
N LEU A 123 -12.70 -10.81 -21.87
CA LEU A 123 -12.61 -10.71 -20.42
C LEU A 123 -13.99 -11.00 -19.81
N VAL A 124 -14.03 -11.94 -18.88
CA VAL A 124 -15.23 -12.33 -18.12
C VAL A 124 -14.93 -12.14 -16.64
N ALA A 125 -15.75 -11.36 -15.98
CA ALA A 125 -15.70 -11.15 -14.54
C ALA A 125 -16.94 -11.72 -13.87
N PHE A 126 -16.76 -12.48 -12.78
CA PHE A 126 -17.86 -12.95 -11.93
C PHE A 126 -17.73 -12.28 -10.57
N PHE A 127 -18.85 -11.77 -10.10
CA PHE A 127 -19.00 -11.14 -8.79
C PHE A 127 -19.94 -11.97 -7.96
N THR A 128 -19.54 -12.33 -6.75
CA THR A 128 -20.42 -12.96 -5.77
C THR A 128 -20.49 -12.10 -4.52
N GLY A 129 -21.63 -12.14 -3.85
CA GLY A 129 -21.83 -11.32 -2.65
C GLY A 129 -23.24 -11.44 -2.09
N LYS A 130 -23.54 -10.61 -1.12
CA LYS A 130 -24.87 -10.49 -0.52
C LYS A 130 -25.56 -9.25 -1.10
N GLY A 131 -26.71 -9.49 -1.70
CA GLY A 131 -27.60 -8.44 -2.17
C GLY A 131 -28.56 -7.96 -1.09
N PRO A 132 -29.55 -7.13 -1.46
CA PRO A 132 -30.60 -6.67 -0.57
C PRO A 132 -31.26 -7.84 0.16
N GLN A 133 -31.54 -7.68 1.45
CA GLN A 133 -32.12 -8.69 2.32
C GLN A 133 -31.24 -9.94 2.57
N GLY A 134 -29.91 -9.85 2.36
CA GLY A 134 -28.98 -10.93 2.64
C GLY A 134 -29.03 -12.11 1.67
N ARG A 135 -29.67 -11.96 0.51
CA ARG A 135 -29.73 -13.01 -0.52
C ARG A 135 -28.37 -13.14 -1.22
N ASP A 136 -27.98 -14.38 -1.50
CA ASP A 136 -26.79 -14.65 -2.30
C ASP A 136 -27.00 -14.11 -3.73
N TYR A 137 -25.99 -13.38 -4.18
CA TYR A 137 -25.99 -12.71 -5.47
C TYR A 137 -24.77 -13.13 -6.27
N LYS A 138 -25.01 -13.62 -7.48
CA LYS A 138 -23.91 -13.94 -8.41
C LYS A 138 -24.23 -13.33 -9.76
N ARG A 139 -23.30 -12.53 -10.27
CA ARG A 139 -23.42 -11.88 -11.58
C ARG A 139 -22.13 -12.04 -12.36
N GLY A 140 -22.26 -12.11 -13.68
CA GLY A 140 -21.14 -12.06 -14.62
C GLY A 140 -21.25 -10.83 -15.51
N ALA A 141 -20.11 -10.22 -15.81
CA ALA A 141 -19.96 -9.23 -16.85
C ALA A 141 -18.92 -9.72 -17.86
N THR A 142 -19.19 -9.51 -19.15
CA THR A 142 -18.30 -9.92 -20.22
C THR A 142 -18.06 -8.75 -21.15
N THR A 143 -16.78 -8.53 -21.53
CA THR A 143 -16.40 -7.55 -22.54
C THR A 143 -15.30 -8.09 -23.41
N ARG A 144 -15.13 -7.49 -24.61
CA ARG A 144 -13.98 -7.73 -25.47
C ARG A 144 -13.03 -6.57 -25.33
N ILE A 145 -11.82 -6.84 -24.92
CA ILE A 145 -10.76 -5.86 -24.75
C ILE A 145 -9.82 -5.89 -25.94
N GLN A 146 -9.48 -4.72 -26.47
CA GLN A 146 -8.49 -4.59 -27.53
C GLN A 146 -7.14 -4.25 -26.92
N LYS A 147 -6.18 -5.19 -26.93
CA LYS A 147 -4.82 -4.98 -26.48
C LYS A 147 -3.97 -4.46 -27.62
N GLY A 148 -3.50 -3.22 -27.48
CA GLY A 148 -2.53 -2.59 -28.37
C GLY A 148 -1.08 -2.82 -27.95
N LEU A 149 -0.18 -1.97 -28.47
CA LEU A 149 1.25 -2.00 -28.15
C LEU A 149 1.60 -1.37 -26.77
N GLY A 150 0.68 -0.61 -26.16
CA GLY A 150 0.87 -0.02 -24.85
C GLY A 150 0.29 -0.88 -23.73
N PRO A 151 0.51 -0.51 -22.47
CA PRO A 151 -0.15 -1.17 -21.34
C PRO A 151 -1.67 -1.03 -21.46
N LYS A 152 -2.40 -2.04 -20.98
CA LYS A 152 -3.86 -2.02 -20.97
C LYS A 152 -4.36 -2.09 -19.54
N TYR A 153 -5.24 -1.17 -19.20
CA TYR A 153 -5.89 -1.11 -17.90
C TYR A 153 -7.38 -1.37 -18.05
N VAL A 154 -7.91 -2.22 -17.19
CA VAL A 154 -9.33 -2.58 -17.17
C VAL A 154 -9.86 -2.38 -15.75
N GLU A 155 -10.91 -1.62 -15.61
CA GLU A 155 -11.60 -1.41 -14.34
C GLU A 155 -12.92 -2.16 -14.32
N LEU A 156 -13.07 -3.01 -13.32
CA LEU A 156 -14.33 -3.67 -12.97
C LEU A 156 -15.04 -2.78 -11.97
N LYS A 157 -16.04 -2.04 -12.43
CA LYS A 157 -16.78 -1.09 -11.61
C LYS A 157 -18.08 -1.69 -11.14
N ILE A 158 -18.34 -1.63 -9.84
CA ILE A 158 -19.58 -2.05 -9.20
C ILE A 158 -20.33 -0.79 -8.74
N VAL A 159 -21.54 -0.57 -9.26
CA VAL A 159 -22.32 0.65 -9.01
C VAL A 159 -23.71 0.27 -8.52
N ASP A 160 -24.23 0.98 -7.53
CA ASP A 160 -25.64 0.85 -7.13
C ASP A 160 -26.54 1.66 -8.04
N GLN A 161 -27.43 0.95 -8.73
CA GLN A 161 -28.53 1.64 -9.41
C GLN A 161 -29.69 1.91 -8.45
N THR A 162 -29.85 3.18 -8.13
CA THR A 162 -30.95 3.67 -7.26
C THR A 162 -32.35 3.36 -7.81
N ARG A 163 -32.47 3.15 -9.12
CA ARG A 163 -33.77 2.87 -9.75
C ARG A 163 -34.30 1.46 -9.50
N ASN A 164 -33.40 0.48 -9.39
CA ASN A 164 -33.80 -0.95 -9.32
C ASN A 164 -33.36 -1.60 -8.01
N PHE A 165 -32.70 -0.88 -7.10
CA PHE A 165 -32.11 -1.40 -5.86
C PHE A 165 -31.22 -2.64 -6.11
N GLN A 166 -30.54 -2.68 -7.24
CA GLN A 166 -29.65 -3.79 -7.64
C GLN A 166 -28.28 -3.26 -8.06
N PRO A 167 -27.20 -3.99 -7.74
CA PRO A 167 -25.89 -3.64 -8.22
C PRO A 167 -25.79 -3.83 -9.74
N GLU A 168 -25.17 -2.91 -10.40
CA GLU A 168 -24.75 -2.99 -11.80
C GLU A 168 -23.24 -3.18 -11.88
N PHE A 169 -22.82 -4.03 -12.81
CA PHE A 169 -21.41 -4.36 -13.01
C PHE A 169 -21.00 -3.86 -14.40
N ASP A 170 -20.08 -2.92 -14.42
CA ASP A 170 -19.59 -2.29 -15.63
C ASP A 170 -18.08 -2.57 -15.79
N ILE A 171 -17.62 -2.68 -17.03
CA ILE A 171 -16.22 -2.89 -17.35
C ILE A 171 -15.75 -1.71 -18.20
N LYS A 172 -14.80 -0.95 -17.67
CA LYS A 172 -14.19 0.20 -18.35
C LYS A 172 -12.78 -0.11 -18.79
N GLU A 173 -12.45 0.36 -19.96
CA GLU A 173 -11.11 0.28 -20.54
C GLU A 173 -10.45 1.66 -20.53
N TRP A 174 -9.11 1.65 -20.28
CA TRP A 174 -8.29 2.85 -20.27
C TRP A 174 -7.11 2.69 -21.22
#